data_d96f5efa52867523a48c229605f80675
#
_entry.id   d96f5efa52867523a48c229605f80675
#
_cell.length_a   1.000
_cell.length_b   1.000
_cell.length_c   1.000
_cell.angle_alpha   90.00
_cell.angle_beta   90.00
_cell.angle_gamma   90.00
#
_symmetry.space_group_name_H-M   'P 1'
#
loop_
_entity.id
_entity.type
_entity.pdbx_description
1 polymer ?
#
loop_
_entity_poly.entity_id
_entity_poly.type
_entity_poly.pdbx_seq_one_letter_code
_entity_poly.pdbx_strand_id
1 'polypeptide(L)'
;MPVASDRIFVSIGVSKPGGGLDELPGAIKAAERMAAWATAQGYETILVHDRKHGEVTIDLLRDAIAPAIKQVTDRTELKRLVVFFAGHGAALAVGDQYWILTHWKKRPTEAVKVSSLQRMLEYYGPTQVAIIGDACQEFSAKFIDVVGSPVLDMPDEDQRPYELDQFFAVDSGKQAFMIKAKDGQDDFCLFTEVLLDVLEGDAASSSLEQIGQNWAVTSQSLARHLDEVVAKEAGKYGVRMIPRPRPGFYTDRIYLKMPPPSIDATPNPPPDDDDTTSIRRIDAVLSSRSRSVEKIELIQPASPQPALSEEIDASLRKRETQRKEFFDRVGRATVRDHFETGCGICVSGAEVAKVEASFGEVSGVDGQPNWFRLRLDNVANRLEWSDALVTLANGRIYAACMMQGFVVALHVLDERSVSLFHRPIGASEYEGHLAISILAKAHAGLLSQDVIIDYAAYLRHGKHRIITLGCIAAQFYDTIRDVDSLRSMASFYAQHGQPVPLDIVLYG
;
A
#
# COMPACT_ATOMS: atom_id res chain seq x y z
N MET A 1 32.36 -31.08 1.44
CA MET A 1 30.90 -31.16 1.58
C MET A 1 30.35 -29.81 1.10
N PRO A 2 29.30 -29.73 0.30
CA PRO A 2 28.70 -28.45 0.00
C PRO A 2 28.28 -27.78 1.32
N VAL A 3 28.60 -26.49 1.46
CA VAL A 3 28.18 -25.72 2.63
C VAL A 3 26.65 -25.69 2.63
N ALA A 4 26.04 -26.11 3.74
CA ALA A 4 24.58 -26.07 3.87
C ALA A 4 24.11 -24.62 3.67
N SER A 5 23.06 -24.43 2.88
CA SER A 5 22.52 -23.08 2.65
C SER A 5 21.94 -22.52 3.97
N ASP A 6 22.25 -21.27 4.26
CA ASP A 6 21.65 -20.49 5.34
C ASP A 6 20.50 -19.61 4.83
N ARG A 7 20.04 -19.88 3.59
CA ARG A 7 19.00 -19.09 2.90
C ARG A 7 17.96 -20.02 2.28
N ILE A 8 16.69 -19.69 2.46
CA ILE A 8 15.54 -20.42 1.91
C ILE A 8 14.79 -19.52 0.93
N PHE A 9 14.37 -20.10 -0.18
CA PHE A 9 13.49 -19.46 -1.15
C PHE A 9 12.23 -20.32 -1.37
N VAL A 10 11.08 -19.76 -1.01
CA VAL A 10 9.77 -20.40 -1.24
C VAL A 10 9.14 -19.77 -2.47
N SER A 11 8.90 -20.55 -3.50
CA SER A 11 8.25 -20.12 -4.73
C SER A 11 6.90 -20.79 -4.90
N ILE A 12 5.84 -19.98 -4.96
CA ILE A 12 4.45 -20.45 -4.98
C ILE A 12 3.78 -19.98 -6.26
N GLY A 13 3.20 -20.90 -7.04
CA GLY A 13 2.44 -20.58 -8.26
C GLY A 13 1.05 -21.19 -8.20
N VAL A 14 0.00 -20.36 -8.27
CA VAL A 14 -1.39 -20.82 -8.29
C VAL A 14 -2.05 -20.44 -9.59
N SER A 15 -2.16 -21.42 -10.50
CA SER A 15 -2.79 -21.25 -11.80
C SER A 15 -4.30 -21.45 -11.76
N LYS A 16 -4.77 -22.42 -10.96
CA LYS A 16 -6.17 -22.86 -10.93
C LYS A 16 -6.79 -22.76 -9.53
N PRO A 17 -7.08 -21.55 -9.05
CA PRO A 17 -7.65 -21.37 -7.71
C PRO A 17 -9.08 -21.88 -7.60
N GLY A 18 -9.79 -22.03 -8.73
CA GLY A 18 -11.21 -22.38 -8.76
C GLY A 18 -12.11 -21.23 -8.32
N GLY A 19 -13.33 -21.57 -7.87
CA GLY A 19 -14.27 -20.59 -7.32
C GLY A 19 -14.80 -19.54 -8.30
N GLY A 20 -14.64 -19.76 -9.62
CA GLY A 20 -15.07 -18.83 -10.68
C GLY A 20 -14.04 -17.73 -10.98
N LEU A 21 -12.80 -17.90 -10.54
CA LEU A 21 -11.66 -17.10 -10.99
C LEU A 21 -11.06 -17.71 -12.26
N ASP A 22 -10.51 -16.85 -13.11
CA ASP A 22 -9.85 -17.27 -14.35
C ASP A 22 -8.57 -18.07 -14.05
N GLU A 23 -8.21 -18.96 -14.98
CA GLU A 23 -6.93 -19.66 -14.91
C GLU A 23 -5.77 -18.71 -15.28
N LEU A 24 -4.67 -18.82 -14.55
CA LEU A 24 -3.45 -18.02 -14.73
C LEU A 24 -2.24 -18.92 -15.02
N PRO A 25 -2.11 -19.52 -16.23
CA PRO A 25 -1.01 -20.45 -16.53
C PRO A 25 0.37 -19.81 -16.39
N GLY A 26 0.51 -18.51 -16.62
CA GLY A 26 1.75 -17.76 -16.40
C GLY A 26 2.25 -17.77 -14.95
N ALA A 27 1.37 -17.99 -13.97
CA ALA A 27 1.77 -18.04 -12.55
C ALA A 27 2.67 -19.23 -12.23
N ILE A 28 2.43 -20.38 -12.86
CA ILE A 28 3.31 -21.56 -12.70
C ILE A 28 4.70 -21.25 -13.26
N LYS A 29 4.76 -20.72 -14.49
CA LYS A 29 6.02 -20.39 -15.14
C LYS A 29 6.82 -19.35 -14.34
N ALA A 30 6.16 -18.35 -13.80
CA ALA A 30 6.76 -17.36 -12.92
C ALA A 30 7.40 -18.03 -11.69
N ALA A 31 6.66 -18.94 -11.04
CA ALA A 31 7.17 -19.65 -9.87
C ALA A 31 8.34 -20.58 -10.22
N GLU A 32 8.28 -21.31 -11.33
CA GLU A 32 9.35 -22.19 -11.80
C GLU A 32 10.63 -21.40 -12.12
N ARG A 33 10.53 -20.25 -12.80
CA ARG A 33 11.71 -19.41 -13.14
C ARG A 33 12.33 -18.77 -11.90
N MET A 34 11.52 -18.26 -10.99
CA MET A 34 12.00 -17.70 -9.73
C MET A 34 12.71 -18.77 -8.88
N ALA A 35 12.18 -19.99 -8.84
CA ALA A 35 12.81 -21.11 -8.15
C ALA A 35 14.15 -21.50 -8.81
N ALA A 36 14.22 -21.54 -10.14
CA ALA A 36 15.45 -21.83 -10.88
C ALA A 36 16.53 -20.76 -10.60
N TRP A 37 16.16 -19.48 -10.65
CA TRP A 37 17.06 -18.40 -10.28
C TRP A 37 17.58 -18.54 -8.84
N ALA A 38 16.68 -18.77 -7.88
CA ALA A 38 17.05 -18.93 -6.47
C ALA A 38 18.02 -20.10 -6.25
N THR A 39 17.77 -21.23 -6.92
CA THR A 39 18.68 -22.40 -6.89
C THR A 39 20.06 -22.02 -7.43
N ALA A 40 20.13 -21.31 -8.54
CA ALA A 40 21.39 -20.81 -9.10
C ALA A 40 22.13 -19.84 -8.17
N GLN A 41 21.38 -19.08 -7.33
CA GLN A 41 21.95 -18.21 -6.29
C GLN A 41 22.28 -18.93 -4.97
N GLY A 42 22.13 -20.26 -4.92
CA GLY A 42 22.50 -21.09 -3.76
C GLY A 42 21.49 -21.08 -2.61
N TYR A 43 20.23 -20.74 -2.86
CA TYR A 43 19.15 -20.92 -1.90
C TYR A 43 18.73 -22.38 -1.80
N GLU A 44 18.34 -22.82 -0.61
CA GLU A 44 17.49 -24.00 -0.46
C GLU A 44 16.09 -23.63 -0.97
N THR A 45 15.65 -24.29 -2.06
CA THR A 45 14.48 -23.83 -2.82
C THR A 45 13.29 -24.76 -2.66
N ILE A 46 12.16 -24.20 -2.28
CA ILE A 46 10.87 -24.89 -2.16
C ILE A 46 9.96 -24.40 -3.28
N LEU A 47 9.60 -25.28 -4.21
CA LEU A 47 8.68 -24.96 -5.32
C LEU A 47 7.35 -25.68 -5.13
N VAL A 48 6.29 -24.89 -4.98
CA VAL A 48 4.90 -25.36 -4.83
C VAL A 48 4.02 -24.74 -5.90
N HIS A 49 3.36 -25.56 -6.73
CA HIS A 49 2.37 -25.09 -7.68
C HIS A 49 1.37 -26.22 -8.02
N ASP A 50 0.19 -25.83 -8.49
CA ASP A 50 -0.93 -26.74 -8.73
C ASP A 50 -0.69 -27.75 -9.87
N ARG A 51 0.15 -27.45 -10.87
CA ARG A 51 0.54 -28.46 -11.90
C ARG A 51 1.31 -29.65 -11.28
N LYS A 52 2.13 -29.41 -10.26
CA LYS A 52 2.94 -30.44 -9.60
C LYS A 52 2.16 -31.20 -8.51
N HIS A 53 1.34 -30.48 -7.74
CA HIS A 53 0.70 -31.00 -6.55
C HIS A 53 -0.82 -31.22 -6.71
N GLY A 54 -1.40 -30.82 -7.86
CA GLY A 54 -2.83 -30.85 -8.13
C GLY A 54 -3.56 -29.68 -7.47
N GLU A 55 -3.27 -29.39 -6.23
CA GLU A 55 -3.87 -28.34 -5.43
C GLU A 55 -2.79 -27.61 -4.64
N VAL A 56 -2.99 -26.33 -4.38
CA VAL A 56 -2.16 -25.53 -3.46
C VAL A 56 -3.02 -25.12 -2.29
N THR A 57 -2.76 -25.68 -1.12
CA THR A 57 -3.52 -25.44 0.11
C THR A 57 -2.60 -24.90 1.21
N ILE A 58 -3.20 -24.34 2.26
CA ILE A 58 -2.47 -23.86 3.45
C ILE A 58 -1.66 -25.00 4.08
N ASP A 59 -2.27 -26.19 4.21
CA ASP A 59 -1.59 -27.35 4.80
C ASP A 59 -0.38 -27.78 3.95
N LEU A 60 -0.52 -27.83 2.62
CA LEU A 60 0.60 -28.13 1.72
C LEU A 60 1.76 -27.12 1.89
N LEU A 61 1.43 -25.82 2.00
CA LEU A 61 2.44 -24.78 2.22
C LEU A 61 3.11 -24.95 3.58
N ARG A 62 2.35 -25.20 4.63
CA ARG A 62 2.87 -25.43 5.98
C ARG A 62 3.82 -26.61 6.01
N ASP A 63 3.39 -27.75 5.45
CA ASP A 63 4.15 -29.00 5.43
C ASP A 63 5.43 -28.90 4.59
N ALA A 64 5.47 -27.99 3.61
CA ALA A 64 6.68 -27.74 2.82
C ALA A 64 7.63 -26.76 3.50
N ILE A 65 7.12 -25.69 4.13
CA ILE A 65 7.93 -24.56 4.62
C ILE A 65 8.47 -24.84 6.03
N ALA A 66 7.62 -25.25 6.97
CA ALA A 66 8.03 -25.39 8.37
C ALA A 66 9.18 -26.42 8.56
N PRO A 67 9.16 -27.62 7.94
CA PRO A 67 10.28 -28.56 8.03
C PRO A 67 11.56 -28.03 7.41
N ALA A 68 11.50 -27.28 6.31
CA ALA A 68 12.68 -26.71 5.66
C ALA A 68 13.33 -25.64 6.55
N ILE A 69 12.54 -24.77 7.16
CA ILE A 69 13.04 -23.79 8.13
C ILE A 69 13.73 -24.54 9.28
N LYS A 70 13.06 -25.53 9.88
CA LYS A 70 13.62 -26.32 10.96
C LYS A 70 14.93 -27.03 10.55
N GLN A 71 14.98 -27.60 9.36
CA GLN A 71 16.17 -28.26 8.85
C GLN A 71 17.39 -27.32 8.73
N VAL A 72 17.15 -26.04 8.36
CA VAL A 72 18.22 -25.03 8.32
C VAL A 72 18.57 -24.57 9.72
N THR A 73 17.60 -24.24 10.57
CA THR A 73 17.83 -23.72 11.92
C THR A 73 18.48 -24.76 12.86
N ASP A 74 18.24 -26.05 12.65
CA ASP A 74 18.92 -27.14 13.38
C ASP A 74 20.43 -27.22 13.06
N ARG A 75 20.87 -26.58 11.94
CA ARG A 75 22.28 -26.66 11.47
C ARG A 75 23.02 -25.35 11.54
N THR A 76 22.31 -24.23 11.29
CA THR A 76 22.90 -22.90 11.20
C THR A 76 21.84 -21.84 11.46
N GLU A 77 22.23 -20.57 11.60
CA GLU A 77 21.33 -19.45 11.63
C GLU A 77 20.68 -19.27 10.25
N LEU A 78 19.35 -19.10 10.21
CA LEU A 78 18.63 -18.79 8.98
C LEU A 78 18.80 -17.29 8.69
N LYS A 79 19.69 -16.96 7.75
CA LYS A 79 19.96 -15.56 7.40
C LYS A 79 18.87 -14.92 6.57
N ARG A 80 18.37 -15.63 5.55
CA ARG A 80 17.37 -15.06 4.65
C ARG A 80 16.28 -16.04 4.26
N LEU A 81 15.04 -15.60 4.39
CA LEU A 81 13.87 -16.28 3.85
C LEU A 81 13.20 -15.40 2.81
N VAL A 82 13.03 -15.89 1.59
CA VAL A 82 12.29 -15.23 0.54
C VAL A 82 11.01 -16.01 0.26
N VAL A 83 9.87 -15.33 0.22
CA VAL A 83 8.60 -15.93 -0.19
C VAL A 83 8.11 -15.20 -1.44
N PHE A 84 8.07 -15.91 -2.55
CA PHE A 84 7.53 -15.46 -3.81
C PHE A 84 6.18 -16.12 -4.07
N PHE A 85 5.22 -15.33 -4.55
CA PHE A 85 3.91 -15.80 -4.95
C PHE A 85 3.53 -15.23 -6.31
N ALA A 86 2.99 -16.07 -7.19
CA ALA A 86 2.32 -15.67 -8.42
C ALA A 86 0.94 -16.32 -8.49
N GLY A 87 -0.09 -15.52 -8.76
CA GLY A 87 -1.48 -16.00 -8.80
C GLY A 87 -2.49 -14.88 -8.53
N HIS A 88 -3.74 -15.28 -8.25
CA HIS A 88 -4.76 -14.31 -7.85
C HIS A 88 -4.50 -13.77 -6.45
N GLY A 89 -4.78 -12.48 -6.29
CA GLY A 89 -4.72 -11.83 -4.99
C GLY A 89 -5.90 -10.90 -4.77
N ALA A 90 -6.13 -10.56 -3.53
CA ALA A 90 -7.15 -9.63 -3.09
C ALA A 90 -6.64 -8.73 -1.98
N ALA A 91 -7.28 -7.59 -1.78
CA ALA A 91 -7.14 -6.78 -0.59
C ALA A 91 -8.52 -6.59 0.05
N LEU A 92 -8.65 -6.80 1.36
CA LEU A 92 -9.88 -6.50 2.10
C LEU A 92 -9.82 -5.13 2.76
N ALA A 93 -8.60 -4.67 3.03
CA ALA A 93 -8.29 -3.32 3.47
C ALA A 93 -6.92 -2.92 2.91
N VAL A 94 -6.58 -1.65 3.00
CA VAL A 94 -5.25 -1.17 2.60
C VAL A 94 -4.19 -1.81 3.47
N GLY A 95 -3.20 -2.43 2.82
CA GLY A 95 -2.14 -3.17 3.51
C GLY A 95 -2.56 -4.57 4.00
N ASP A 96 -3.78 -5.00 3.77
CA ASP A 96 -4.28 -6.32 4.13
C ASP A 96 -4.44 -7.18 2.88
N GLN A 97 -3.32 -7.68 2.39
CA GLN A 97 -3.21 -8.48 1.17
C GLN A 97 -3.41 -9.95 1.44
N TYR A 98 -4.14 -10.60 0.54
CA TYR A 98 -4.41 -12.03 0.53
C TYR A 98 -3.96 -12.65 -0.79
N TRP A 99 -3.23 -13.75 -0.74
CA TRP A 99 -2.92 -14.60 -1.87
C TRP A 99 -3.91 -15.75 -1.92
N ILE A 100 -4.63 -15.88 -3.01
CA ILE A 100 -5.74 -16.82 -3.15
C ILE A 100 -5.21 -18.19 -3.54
N LEU A 101 -5.53 -19.20 -2.73
CA LEU A 101 -5.14 -20.59 -2.95
C LEU A 101 -6.31 -21.42 -3.53
N THR A 102 -6.06 -22.70 -3.76
CA THR A 102 -7.10 -23.65 -4.19
C THR A 102 -8.17 -23.79 -3.11
N HIS A 103 -9.43 -23.93 -3.50
CA HIS A 103 -10.59 -24.09 -2.61
C HIS A 103 -11.00 -22.87 -1.75
N TRP A 104 -10.41 -21.71 -1.93
CA TRP A 104 -10.69 -20.50 -1.18
C TRP A 104 -12.19 -20.18 -1.01
N LYS A 105 -13.01 -20.48 -2.02
CA LYS A 105 -14.46 -20.21 -1.98
C LYS A 105 -15.24 -21.17 -1.08
N LYS A 106 -14.77 -22.39 -0.90
CA LYS A 106 -15.38 -23.39 -0.01
C LYS A 106 -14.81 -23.34 1.40
N ARG A 107 -13.54 -22.90 1.52
CA ARG A 107 -12.81 -22.79 2.78
C ARG A 107 -12.21 -21.39 2.86
N PRO A 108 -12.84 -20.44 3.57
CA PRO A 108 -12.38 -19.05 3.67
C PRO A 108 -10.94 -18.86 4.16
N THR A 109 -10.37 -19.87 4.82
CA THR A 109 -8.99 -19.89 5.30
C THR A 109 -7.97 -20.30 4.23
N GLU A 110 -8.40 -20.82 3.08
CA GLU A 110 -7.51 -21.18 1.96
C GLU A 110 -7.07 -19.95 1.15
N ALA A 111 -6.45 -19.03 1.86
CA ALA A 111 -5.75 -17.88 1.31
C ALA A 111 -4.62 -17.51 2.27
N VAL A 112 -3.48 -17.10 1.77
CA VAL A 112 -2.39 -16.60 2.60
C VAL A 112 -2.68 -15.16 2.97
N LYS A 113 -2.87 -14.88 4.26
CA LYS A 113 -2.91 -13.51 4.78
C LYS A 113 -1.47 -13.03 4.98
N VAL A 114 -0.99 -12.18 4.06
CA VAL A 114 0.43 -11.78 3.99
C VAL A 114 0.93 -11.15 5.28
N SER A 115 0.14 -10.25 5.88
CA SER A 115 0.49 -9.59 7.14
C SER A 115 0.58 -10.57 8.32
N SER A 116 -0.24 -11.63 8.31
CA SER A 116 -0.20 -12.69 9.34
C SER A 116 0.99 -13.63 9.14
N LEU A 117 1.32 -13.96 7.88
CA LEU A 117 2.52 -14.72 7.56
C LEU A 117 3.78 -13.96 8.03
N GLN A 118 3.89 -12.67 7.72
CA GLN A 118 5.02 -11.85 8.16
C GLN A 118 5.18 -11.86 9.68
N ARG A 119 4.09 -11.65 10.43
CA ARG A 119 4.13 -11.72 11.89
C ARG A 119 4.55 -13.09 12.40
N MET A 120 4.10 -14.14 11.75
CA MET A 120 4.47 -15.51 12.16
C MET A 120 5.94 -15.79 11.96
N LEU A 121 6.55 -15.27 10.88
CA LEU A 121 7.97 -15.43 10.60
C LEU A 121 8.89 -14.83 11.68
N GLU A 122 8.42 -13.86 12.49
CA GLU A 122 9.16 -13.34 13.63
C GLU A 122 9.49 -14.42 14.69
N TYR A 123 8.70 -15.48 14.75
CA TYR A 123 8.92 -16.60 15.67
C TYR A 123 9.81 -17.70 15.07
N TYR A 124 10.07 -17.65 13.76
CA TYR A 124 10.92 -18.64 13.07
C TYR A 124 12.37 -18.21 12.89
N GLY A 125 12.72 -17.00 13.33
CA GLY A 125 14.09 -16.52 13.49
C GLY A 125 14.90 -16.19 12.24
N PRO A 126 14.35 -15.94 11.03
CA PRO A 126 15.15 -15.42 9.94
C PRO A 126 15.63 -14.01 10.29
N THR A 127 16.86 -13.65 9.92
CA THR A 127 17.35 -12.26 10.11
C THR A 127 16.84 -11.32 9.01
N GLN A 128 16.58 -11.85 7.82
CA GLN A 128 16.06 -11.11 6.67
C GLN A 128 14.91 -11.87 6.03
N VAL A 129 13.83 -11.14 5.73
CA VAL A 129 12.66 -11.67 5.00
C VAL A 129 12.38 -10.82 3.78
N ALA A 130 12.23 -11.44 2.62
CA ALA A 130 11.69 -10.76 1.44
C ALA A 130 10.36 -11.39 1.04
N ILE A 131 9.34 -10.55 0.88
CA ILE A 131 8.01 -10.96 0.40
C ILE A 131 7.80 -10.37 -0.99
N ILE A 132 7.64 -11.24 -1.97
CA ILE A 132 7.51 -10.86 -3.38
C ILE A 132 6.17 -11.39 -3.89
N GLY A 133 5.30 -10.51 -4.37
CA GLY A 133 3.96 -10.89 -4.81
C GLY A 133 3.60 -10.39 -6.20
N ASP A 134 3.49 -11.30 -7.15
CA ASP A 134 2.89 -11.04 -8.46
C ASP A 134 1.41 -11.42 -8.44
N ALA A 135 0.63 -10.58 -7.79
CA ALA A 135 -0.79 -10.81 -7.57
C ALA A 135 -1.56 -9.49 -7.48
N CYS A 136 -2.83 -9.51 -7.86
CA CYS A 136 -3.72 -8.39 -7.69
C CYS A 136 -3.87 -8.02 -6.20
N GLN A 137 -4.16 -6.74 -5.96
CA GLN A 137 -4.59 -6.24 -4.66
C GLN A 137 -5.96 -5.55 -4.77
N GLU A 138 -6.84 -6.08 -5.61
CA GLU A 138 -8.15 -5.49 -5.90
C GLU A 138 -9.09 -5.63 -4.71
N PHE A 139 -9.83 -4.55 -4.42
CA PHE A 139 -10.96 -4.57 -3.49
C PHE A 139 -12.20 -5.12 -4.22
N SER A 140 -12.50 -6.39 -4.04
CA SER A 140 -13.63 -7.01 -4.70
C SER A 140 -14.57 -7.69 -3.70
N ALA A 141 -15.86 -7.45 -3.85
CA ALA A 141 -16.88 -8.12 -3.06
C ALA A 141 -16.86 -9.66 -3.20
N LYS A 142 -16.22 -10.18 -4.24
CA LYS A 142 -16.03 -11.64 -4.42
C LYS A 142 -15.24 -12.28 -3.27
N PHE A 143 -14.36 -11.49 -2.61
CA PHE A 143 -13.44 -11.96 -1.58
C PHE A 143 -13.87 -11.59 -0.16
N ILE A 144 -15.09 -11.05 0.01
CA ILE A 144 -15.56 -10.54 1.32
C ILE A 144 -15.55 -11.60 2.43
N ASP A 145 -15.73 -12.87 2.06
CA ASP A 145 -15.75 -13.98 3.00
C ASP A 145 -14.36 -14.59 3.26
N VAL A 146 -13.31 -14.10 2.60
CA VAL A 146 -11.94 -14.61 2.79
C VAL A 146 -11.43 -14.17 4.16
N VAL A 147 -11.02 -15.13 4.97
CA VAL A 147 -10.42 -14.90 6.29
C VAL A 147 -8.89 -15.00 6.23
N GLY A 148 -8.39 -15.93 5.40
CA GLY A 148 -6.98 -16.21 5.22
C GLY A 148 -6.32 -16.90 6.42
N SER A 149 -5.06 -17.28 6.22
CA SER A 149 -4.24 -17.99 7.21
C SER A 149 -2.82 -17.44 7.22
N PRO A 150 -2.11 -17.52 8.36
CA PRO A 150 -0.69 -17.20 8.45
C PRO A 150 0.22 -18.24 7.79
N VAL A 151 -0.31 -19.36 7.30
CA VAL A 151 0.39 -20.54 6.76
C VAL A 151 1.11 -21.34 7.86
N LEU A 152 1.94 -20.69 8.63
CA LEU A 152 2.77 -21.33 9.68
C LEU A 152 2.04 -21.31 11.02
N ASP A 153 2.25 -22.35 11.81
CA ASP A 153 1.77 -22.40 13.19
C ASP A 153 2.70 -21.57 14.10
N MET A 154 2.18 -21.14 15.25
CA MET A 154 2.99 -20.42 16.23
C MET A 154 3.87 -21.42 17.00
N PRO A 155 5.21 -21.32 16.91
CA PRO A 155 6.09 -22.15 17.71
C PRO A 155 6.19 -21.62 19.16
N ASP A 156 6.74 -22.46 20.07
CA ASP A 156 7.01 -22.08 21.47
C ASP A 156 8.33 -21.26 21.61
N GLU A 157 8.64 -20.44 20.62
CA GLU A 157 9.86 -19.63 20.60
C GLU A 157 9.55 -18.15 20.77
N ASP A 158 10.54 -17.37 21.26
CA ASP A 158 10.41 -15.93 21.41
C ASP A 158 10.44 -15.23 20.05
N GLN A 159 9.64 -14.17 19.96
CA GLN A 159 9.58 -13.30 18.79
C GLN A 159 10.91 -12.58 18.56
N ARG A 160 11.42 -12.59 17.34
CA ARG A 160 12.65 -11.92 16.93
C ARG A 160 12.38 -11.01 15.75
N PRO A 161 12.77 -9.72 15.80
CA PRO A 161 12.63 -8.83 14.66
C PRO A 161 13.55 -9.25 13.51
N TYR A 162 13.13 -8.96 12.29
CA TYR A 162 13.91 -9.17 11.06
C TYR A 162 13.87 -7.94 10.15
N GLU A 163 14.82 -7.83 9.25
CA GLU A 163 14.76 -6.87 8.14
C GLU A 163 13.80 -7.36 7.07
N LEU A 164 12.94 -6.46 6.51
CA LEU A 164 11.86 -6.84 5.60
C LEU A 164 11.92 -6.07 4.28
N ASP A 165 12.11 -6.81 3.18
CA ASP A 165 11.83 -6.31 1.83
C ASP A 165 10.44 -6.75 1.37
N GLN A 166 9.71 -5.83 0.73
CA GLN A 166 8.42 -6.13 0.10
C GLN A 166 8.42 -5.62 -1.34
N PHE A 167 8.18 -6.51 -2.29
CA PHE A 167 8.07 -6.18 -3.71
C PHE A 167 6.75 -6.72 -4.26
N PHE A 168 5.77 -5.85 -4.40
CA PHE A 168 4.46 -6.20 -4.92
C PHE A 168 4.25 -5.61 -6.32
N ALA A 169 3.66 -6.42 -7.19
CA ALA A 169 3.36 -6.05 -8.57
C ALA A 169 2.47 -4.80 -8.68
N VAL A 170 1.63 -4.55 -7.69
CA VAL A 170 0.70 -3.42 -7.65
C VAL A 170 0.42 -2.96 -6.23
N ASP A 171 -0.06 -1.73 -6.12
CA ASP A 171 -0.56 -1.17 -4.86
C ASP A 171 -1.98 -1.67 -4.53
N SER A 172 -2.41 -1.46 -3.29
CA SER A 172 -3.77 -1.79 -2.82
C SER A 172 -4.85 -1.13 -3.68
N GLY A 173 -5.86 -1.90 -4.05
CA GLY A 173 -6.93 -1.49 -4.95
C GLY A 173 -6.59 -1.55 -6.44
N LYS A 174 -5.44 -2.14 -6.82
CA LYS A 174 -4.99 -2.24 -8.21
C LYS A 174 -4.89 -3.70 -8.69
N GLN A 175 -4.88 -3.85 -10.01
CA GLN A 175 -4.78 -5.16 -10.69
C GLN A 175 -3.37 -5.38 -11.20
N ALA A 176 -2.83 -6.58 -10.97
CA ALA A 176 -1.65 -7.10 -11.65
C ALA A 176 -2.10 -7.84 -12.93
N PHE A 177 -1.24 -7.86 -13.93
CA PHE A 177 -1.58 -8.39 -15.23
C PHE A 177 -0.67 -9.54 -15.63
N MET A 178 -1.33 -10.63 -16.03
CA MET A 178 -0.73 -11.68 -16.81
C MET A 178 -0.95 -11.35 -18.31
N ILE A 179 0.09 -11.38 -19.09
CA ILE A 179 0.01 -11.14 -20.53
C ILE A 179 -0.22 -12.48 -21.22
N LYS A 180 -1.33 -12.57 -21.98
CA LYS A 180 -1.63 -13.72 -22.82
C LYS A 180 -0.77 -13.66 -24.07
N ALA A 181 0.00 -14.68 -24.28
CA ALA A 181 0.82 -14.79 -25.48
C ALA A 181 -0.01 -15.33 -26.68
N LYS A 182 0.35 -14.90 -27.88
CA LYS A 182 -0.20 -15.42 -29.14
C LYS A 182 0.70 -16.50 -29.70
N ASP A 183 0.08 -17.37 -30.54
CA ASP A 183 0.78 -18.27 -31.48
C ASP A 183 1.84 -19.18 -30.85
N GLY A 184 1.46 -19.93 -29.81
CA GLY A 184 2.31 -20.99 -29.24
C GLY A 184 3.37 -20.54 -28.25
N GLN A 185 3.37 -19.27 -27.89
CA GLN A 185 4.13 -18.76 -26.73
C GLN A 185 3.36 -18.94 -25.44
N ASP A 186 4.05 -19.01 -24.31
CA ASP A 186 3.43 -19.15 -23.00
C ASP A 186 2.99 -17.80 -22.43
N ASP A 187 1.85 -17.80 -21.76
CA ASP A 187 1.42 -16.67 -20.92
C ASP A 187 2.47 -16.33 -19.87
N PHE A 188 2.64 -15.05 -19.52
CA PHE A 188 3.61 -14.63 -18.54
C PHE A 188 3.09 -13.53 -17.60
N CYS A 189 3.60 -13.51 -16.38
CA CYS A 189 3.33 -12.49 -15.38
C CYS A 189 4.30 -11.33 -15.59
N LEU A 190 3.79 -10.16 -15.96
CA LEU A 190 4.59 -9.01 -16.38
C LEU A 190 5.58 -8.54 -15.31
N PHE A 191 5.13 -8.44 -14.07
CA PHE A 191 6.00 -8.03 -12.96
C PHE A 191 7.17 -9.00 -12.78
N THR A 192 6.89 -10.31 -12.83
CA THR A 192 7.93 -11.33 -12.66
C THR A 192 8.94 -11.30 -13.81
N GLU A 193 8.53 -11.01 -15.06
CA GLU A 193 9.49 -10.86 -16.17
C GLU A 193 10.47 -9.71 -15.88
N VAL A 194 9.97 -8.52 -15.52
CA VAL A 194 10.80 -7.36 -15.21
C VAL A 194 11.70 -7.63 -14.00
N LEU A 195 11.19 -8.33 -12.98
CA LEU A 195 11.96 -8.73 -11.81
C LEU A 195 13.12 -9.66 -12.20
N LEU A 196 12.85 -10.66 -13.01
CA LEU A 196 13.85 -11.65 -13.44
C LEU A 196 14.91 -11.04 -14.34
N ASP A 197 14.56 -10.10 -15.22
CA ASP A 197 15.55 -9.39 -16.06
C ASP A 197 16.63 -8.72 -15.21
N VAL A 198 16.28 -8.19 -14.04
CA VAL A 198 17.26 -7.63 -13.09
C VAL A 198 18.02 -8.72 -12.36
N LEU A 199 17.31 -9.73 -11.86
CA LEU A 199 17.88 -10.77 -11.03
C LEU A 199 18.78 -11.75 -11.81
N GLU A 200 18.54 -11.92 -13.10
CA GLU A 200 19.37 -12.69 -14.03
C GLU A 200 20.57 -11.88 -14.58
N GLY A 201 20.59 -10.55 -14.30
CA GLY A 201 21.68 -9.67 -14.70
C GLY A 201 21.55 -9.08 -16.11
N ASP A 202 20.42 -9.34 -16.79
CA ASP A 202 20.14 -8.87 -18.14
C ASP A 202 19.69 -7.40 -18.17
N ALA A 203 19.29 -6.85 -17.03
CA ALA A 203 18.89 -5.46 -16.90
C ALA A 203 20.09 -4.52 -17.07
N ALA A 204 19.81 -3.35 -17.63
CA ALA A 204 20.80 -2.31 -17.84
C ALA A 204 21.60 -1.96 -16.57
N SER A 205 22.78 -1.44 -16.78
CA SER A 205 23.72 -1.00 -15.73
C SER A 205 23.12 -0.05 -14.69
N SER A 206 21.96 0.58 -14.95
CA SER A 206 21.23 1.44 -14.03
C SER A 206 20.70 0.73 -12.77
N SER A 207 20.49 -0.59 -12.83
CA SER A 207 20.05 -1.38 -11.68
C SER A 207 21.19 -1.97 -10.84
N LEU A 208 22.43 -1.79 -11.27
CA LEU A 208 23.62 -2.24 -10.56
C LEU A 208 24.20 -1.11 -9.71
N GLU A 209 24.54 -1.42 -8.47
CA GLU A 209 25.29 -0.53 -7.58
C GLU A 209 26.67 -1.10 -7.32
N GLN A 210 27.67 -0.23 -7.26
CA GLN A 210 29.04 -0.65 -6.94
C GLN A 210 29.19 -0.84 -5.42
N ILE A 211 29.49 -2.04 -5.00
CA ILE A 211 29.78 -2.36 -3.60
C ILE A 211 31.22 -2.87 -3.49
N GLY A 212 32.11 -2.01 -3.05
CA GLY A 212 33.55 -2.29 -3.06
C GLY A 212 34.06 -2.46 -4.49
N GLN A 213 34.62 -3.63 -4.79
CA GLN A 213 35.12 -3.98 -6.14
C GLN A 213 34.09 -4.71 -7.02
N ASN A 214 32.92 -5.02 -6.48
CA ASN A 214 31.90 -5.78 -7.21
C ASN A 214 30.71 -4.90 -7.57
N TRP A 215 29.99 -5.29 -8.58
CA TRP A 215 28.68 -4.76 -8.94
C TRP A 215 27.58 -5.66 -8.35
N ALA A 216 26.52 -5.09 -7.86
CA ALA A 216 25.47 -5.83 -7.24
C ALA A 216 24.09 -5.19 -7.46
N VAL A 217 23.07 -6.04 -7.53
CA VAL A 217 21.67 -5.62 -7.38
C VAL A 217 21.37 -5.62 -5.90
N THR A 218 21.06 -4.45 -5.36
CA THR A 218 20.68 -4.25 -3.95
C THR A 218 19.17 -4.17 -3.80
N SER A 219 18.65 -4.22 -2.58
CA SER A 219 17.25 -3.95 -2.28
C SER A 219 16.81 -2.59 -2.85
N GLN A 220 17.65 -1.56 -2.75
CA GLN A 220 17.36 -0.21 -3.22
C GLN A 220 17.38 -0.10 -4.74
N SER A 221 18.39 -0.65 -5.40
CA SER A 221 18.49 -0.60 -6.86
C SER A 221 17.39 -1.45 -7.52
N LEU A 222 17.04 -2.59 -6.92
CA LEU A 222 15.91 -3.41 -7.37
C LEU A 222 14.58 -2.64 -7.23
N ALA A 223 14.35 -1.99 -6.09
CA ALA A 223 13.14 -1.19 -5.86
C ALA A 223 13.00 -0.09 -6.91
N ARG A 224 14.07 0.67 -7.17
CA ARG A 224 14.10 1.74 -8.17
C ARG A 224 13.79 1.20 -9.56
N HIS A 225 14.43 0.11 -9.95
CA HIS A 225 14.21 -0.50 -11.26
C HIS A 225 12.76 -0.96 -11.44
N LEU A 226 12.20 -1.65 -10.45
CA LEU A 226 10.80 -2.11 -10.52
C LEU A 226 9.84 -0.93 -10.66
N ASP A 227 10.05 0.14 -9.91
CA ASP A 227 9.20 1.34 -9.96
C ASP A 227 9.22 2.01 -11.33
N GLU A 228 10.40 2.15 -11.93
CA GLU A 228 10.59 2.79 -13.23
C GLU A 228 10.13 1.91 -14.40
N VAL A 229 10.48 0.62 -14.39
CA VAL A 229 10.35 -0.23 -15.58
C VAL A 229 9.00 -0.92 -15.67
N VAL A 230 8.42 -1.39 -14.54
CA VAL A 230 7.13 -2.12 -14.58
C VAL A 230 6.02 -1.26 -15.17
N ALA A 231 5.91 0.00 -14.75
CA ALA A 231 4.87 0.89 -15.27
C ALA A 231 5.05 1.16 -16.78
N LYS A 232 6.30 1.29 -17.24
CA LYS A 232 6.66 1.51 -18.64
C LYS A 232 6.36 0.28 -19.49
N GLU A 233 6.74 -0.91 -19.03
CA GLU A 233 6.44 -2.17 -19.71
C GLU A 233 4.94 -2.43 -19.80
N ALA A 234 4.19 -2.20 -18.69
CA ALA A 234 2.75 -2.32 -18.67
C ALA A 234 2.07 -1.40 -19.71
N GLY A 235 2.59 -0.20 -19.89
CA GLY A 235 2.12 0.76 -20.89
C GLY A 235 2.21 0.24 -22.32
N LYS A 236 3.18 -0.62 -22.64
CA LYS A 236 3.31 -1.24 -23.99
C LYS A 236 2.14 -2.18 -24.32
N TYR A 237 1.53 -2.75 -23.31
CA TYR A 237 0.36 -3.63 -23.44
C TYR A 237 -0.96 -2.89 -23.21
N GLY A 238 -0.92 -1.54 -23.07
CA GLY A 238 -2.11 -0.74 -22.83
C GLY A 238 -2.73 -0.93 -21.44
N VAL A 239 -1.99 -1.51 -20.49
CA VAL A 239 -2.42 -1.71 -19.11
C VAL A 239 -1.63 -0.80 -18.16
N ARG A 240 -2.24 -0.45 -17.04
CA ARG A 240 -1.59 0.36 -16.01
C ARG A 240 -1.22 -0.52 -14.82
N MET A 241 0.07 -0.64 -14.55
CA MET A 241 0.60 -1.39 -13.44
C MET A 241 1.64 -0.54 -12.74
N ILE A 242 1.43 -0.27 -11.47
CA ILE A 242 2.34 0.53 -10.65
C ILE A 242 2.75 -0.35 -9.48
N PRO A 243 3.99 -0.83 -9.48
CA PRO A 243 4.48 -1.70 -8.42
C PRO A 243 4.60 -0.95 -7.09
N ARG A 244 4.74 -1.71 -6.02
CA ARG A 244 4.96 -1.16 -4.69
C ARG A 244 6.18 -1.78 -4.04
N PRO A 245 7.37 -1.37 -4.44
CA PRO A 245 8.59 -1.82 -3.81
C PRO A 245 8.80 -1.10 -2.46
N ARG A 246 9.16 -1.87 -1.44
CA ARG A 246 9.51 -1.37 -0.10
C ARG A 246 10.79 -2.05 0.36
N PRO A 247 11.94 -1.51 -0.02
CA PRO A 247 13.22 -2.06 0.40
C PRO A 247 13.46 -1.77 1.88
N GLY A 248 13.82 -2.77 2.65
CA GLY A 248 14.05 -2.65 4.09
C GLY A 248 15.29 -3.40 4.59
N PHE A 249 16.10 -3.98 3.69
CA PHE A 249 17.38 -4.57 4.09
C PHE A 249 18.42 -3.48 4.28
N TYR A 250 19.00 -3.42 5.47
CA TYR A 250 20.06 -2.48 5.84
C TYR A 250 21.44 -3.13 5.84
N THR A 251 21.50 -4.44 6.16
CA THR A 251 22.70 -5.26 6.13
C THR A 251 22.57 -6.31 5.04
N ASP A 252 23.67 -6.68 4.36
CA ASP A 252 23.71 -7.68 3.28
C ASP A 252 22.48 -7.66 2.34
N ARG A 253 22.21 -6.51 1.79
CA ARG A 253 21.04 -6.19 0.94
C ARG A 253 21.19 -6.63 -0.52
N ILE A 254 22.08 -7.59 -0.81
CA ILE A 254 22.46 -7.99 -2.18
C ILE A 254 21.57 -9.15 -2.66
N TYR A 255 20.93 -8.98 -3.80
CA TYR A 255 20.19 -10.01 -4.53
C TYR A 255 21.05 -10.72 -5.59
N LEU A 256 21.84 -9.95 -6.33
CA LEU A 256 22.75 -10.45 -7.35
C LEU A 256 24.12 -9.79 -7.17
N LYS A 257 25.19 -10.56 -7.26
CA LYS A 257 26.56 -10.08 -7.23
C LYS A 257 27.24 -10.46 -8.53
N MET A 258 27.82 -9.47 -9.20
CA MET A 258 28.55 -9.64 -10.46
C MET A 258 30.04 -9.35 -10.24
N PRO A 259 30.94 -10.07 -10.93
CA PRO A 259 32.35 -9.75 -10.92
C PRO A 259 32.58 -8.35 -11.55
N PRO A 260 33.69 -7.66 -11.23
CA PRO A 260 34.05 -6.43 -11.91
C PRO A 260 34.15 -6.70 -13.43
N PRO A 261 33.72 -5.75 -14.26
CA PRO A 261 33.90 -5.89 -15.71
C PRO A 261 35.37 -6.13 -16.01
N SER A 262 35.69 -7.13 -16.85
CA SER A 262 37.06 -7.41 -17.26
C SER A 262 37.65 -6.17 -17.95
N ILE A 263 38.85 -5.77 -17.54
CA ILE A 263 39.54 -4.54 -17.97
C ILE A 263 39.93 -4.59 -19.46
N ASP A 264 39.67 -5.68 -20.17
CA ASP A 264 39.97 -5.86 -21.59
C ASP A 264 38.97 -5.23 -22.57
N ALA A 265 37.91 -4.57 -22.09
CA ALA A 265 37.08 -3.75 -22.94
C ALA A 265 37.70 -2.34 -23.03
N THR A 266 38.35 -2.04 -24.13
CA THR A 266 38.64 -0.65 -24.51
C THR A 266 37.41 0.20 -24.27
N PRO A 267 37.53 1.34 -23.55
CA PRO A 267 36.36 2.17 -23.29
C PRO A 267 35.82 2.63 -24.65
N ASN A 268 34.71 2.09 -25.04
CA ASN A 268 33.89 2.75 -26.05
C ASN A 268 33.60 4.16 -25.53
N PRO A 269 33.69 5.19 -26.37
CA PRO A 269 33.30 6.53 -25.97
C PRO A 269 31.88 6.46 -25.37
N PRO A 270 31.58 7.29 -24.36
CA PRO A 270 30.26 7.29 -23.73
C PRO A 270 29.24 7.38 -24.88
N PRO A 271 28.26 6.48 -24.92
CA PRO A 271 27.18 6.63 -25.88
C PRO A 271 26.54 7.98 -25.59
N ASP A 272 26.34 8.75 -26.67
CA ASP A 272 25.46 9.91 -26.60
C ASP A 272 24.21 9.54 -25.78
N ASP A 273 23.75 10.46 -24.98
CA ASP A 273 22.60 10.36 -24.05
C ASP A 273 21.31 9.88 -24.72
N ASP A 274 21.33 8.72 -25.33
CA ASP A 274 20.19 8.07 -25.91
C ASP A 274 19.84 6.86 -25.01
N ASP A 275 18.96 7.11 -24.06
CA ASP A 275 18.37 6.21 -23.04
C ASP A 275 17.64 4.98 -23.65
N THR A 276 17.93 4.70 -24.92
CA THR A 276 17.24 3.71 -25.75
C THR A 276 17.86 2.31 -25.77
N THR A 277 19.07 2.12 -25.21
CA THR A 277 19.80 0.84 -25.39
C THR A 277 19.31 -0.27 -24.47
N SER A 278 18.94 0.07 -23.23
CA SER A 278 18.34 -0.86 -22.26
C SER A 278 16.94 -1.26 -22.68
N ILE A 279 16.21 -0.27 -23.19
CA ILE A 279 14.87 -0.44 -23.77
C ILE A 279 14.93 -1.37 -24.99
N ARG A 280 15.97 -1.28 -25.83
CA ARG A 280 16.12 -2.12 -27.03
C ARG A 280 16.37 -3.59 -26.72
N ARG A 281 17.01 -3.95 -25.59
CA ARG A 281 17.18 -5.36 -25.19
C ARG A 281 15.88 -5.96 -24.64
N ILE A 282 15.20 -5.24 -23.77
CA ILE A 282 13.86 -5.63 -23.31
C ILE A 282 12.90 -5.66 -24.49
N ASP A 283 12.95 -4.66 -25.39
CA ASP A 283 12.18 -4.63 -26.63
C ASP A 283 12.54 -5.80 -27.57
N ALA A 284 13.79 -6.24 -27.65
CA ALA A 284 14.17 -7.39 -28.45
C ALA A 284 13.63 -8.70 -27.88
N VAL A 285 13.67 -8.89 -26.57
CA VAL A 285 13.10 -10.07 -25.90
C VAL A 285 11.57 -10.03 -25.95
N LEU A 286 10.97 -8.90 -25.68
CA LEU A 286 9.52 -8.72 -25.74
C LEU A 286 9.01 -8.63 -27.17
N SER A 287 9.75 -8.03 -28.11
CA SER A 287 9.38 -7.97 -29.54
C SER A 287 9.51 -9.31 -30.24
N SER A 288 10.45 -10.17 -29.82
CA SER A 288 10.45 -11.56 -30.29
C SER A 288 9.23 -12.33 -29.82
N ARG A 289 8.65 -11.95 -28.66
CA ARG A 289 7.43 -12.50 -28.07
C ARG A 289 6.16 -11.75 -28.51
N SER A 290 6.25 -10.46 -28.86
CA SER A 290 5.06 -9.60 -29.09
C SER A 290 4.55 -9.56 -30.55
N ARG A 291 5.11 -10.36 -31.47
CA ARG A 291 4.54 -10.43 -32.84
C ARG A 291 3.13 -11.00 -32.90
N SER A 292 2.55 -11.35 -31.78
CA SER A 292 1.25 -12.00 -31.70
C SER A 292 0.38 -11.64 -30.48
N VAL A 293 0.50 -10.47 -29.92
CA VAL A 293 -0.47 -9.99 -28.93
C VAL A 293 -1.76 -9.60 -29.65
N GLU A 294 -2.89 -10.32 -29.41
CA GLU A 294 -4.21 -9.82 -29.81
C GLU A 294 -4.42 -8.45 -29.18
N LYS A 295 -4.86 -7.49 -29.98
CA LYS A 295 -5.53 -6.35 -29.41
C LYS A 295 -6.59 -6.93 -28.47
N ILE A 296 -6.29 -6.96 -27.17
CA ILE A 296 -7.35 -6.91 -26.19
C ILE A 296 -8.17 -5.74 -26.67
N GLU A 297 -9.46 -5.94 -26.95
CA GLU A 297 -10.34 -4.79 -27.15
C GLU A 297 -10.09 -3.92 -25.93
N LEU A 298 -9.34 -2.87 -26.18
CA LEU A 298 -9.13 -1.83 -25.21
C LEU A 298 -10.54 -1.35 -24.88
N ILE A 299 -11.05 -1.75 -23.73
CA ILE A 299 -11.87 -0.81 -22.99
C ILE A 299 -10.97 0.41 -22.95
N GLN A 300 -11.26 1.37 -23.85
CA GLN A 300 -10.51 2.62 -23.90
C GLN A 300 -10.33 3.05 -22.46
N PRO A 301 -9.13 3.36 -21.99
CA PRO A 301 -8.97 3.88 -20.66
C PRO A 301 -9.93 5.05 -20.61
N ALA A 302 -11.05 4.88 -19.90
CA ALA A 302 -11.93 5.99 -19.60
C ALA A 302 -10.99 7.06 -19.10
N SER A 303 -11.07 8.25 -19.71
CA SER A 303 -10.20 9.37 -19.30
C SER A 303 -10.11 9.33 -17.78
N PRO A 304 -8.93 9.36 -17.14
CA PRO A 304 -8.80 9.15 -15.69
C PRO A 304 -9.72 10.04 -14.85
N GLN A 305 -10.21 11.11 -15.42
CA GLN A 305 -11.14 12.05 -14.81
C GLN A 305 -12.55 11.48 -14.50
N PRO A 306 -13.25 10.72 -15.36
CA PRO A 306 -14.58 10.23 -15.02
C PRO A 306 -14.60 9.23 -13.86
N ALA A 307 -13.69 8.29 -13.84
CA ALA A 307 -13.67 7.27 -12.78
C ALA A 307 -13.31 7.87 -11.42
N LEU A 308 -12.34 8.81 -11.37
CA LEU A 308 -11.99 9.52 -10.14
C LEU A 308 -13.13 10.44 -9.68
N SER A 309 -13.84 11.07 -10.63
CA SER A 309 -15.03 11.90 -10.32
C SER A 309 -16.15 11.04 -9.74
N GLU A 310 -16.40 9.84 -10.27
CA GLU A 310 -17.41 8.91 -9.74
C GLU A 310 -17.08 8.42 -8.32
N GLU A 311 -15.82 8.12 -8.02
CA GLU A 311 -15.39 7.74 -6.67
C GLU A 311 -15.59 8.89 -5.68
N ILE A 312 -15.26 10.12 -6.07
CA ILE A 312 -15.47 11.32 -5.26
C ILE A 312 -16.95 11.54 -5.02
N ASP A 313 -17.75 11.50 -6.08
CA ASP A 313 -19.20 11.68 -5.99
C ASP A 313 -19.86 10.57 -5.13
N ALA A 314 -19.39 9.34 -5.24
CA ALA A 314 -19.85 8.25 -4.38
C ALA A 314 -19.49 8.49 -2.89
N SER A 315 -18.28 9.00 -2.62
CA SER A 315 -17.84 9.37 -1.28
C SER A 315 -18.65 10.51 -0.70
N LEU A 316 -18.97 11.52 -1.51
CA LEU A 316 -19.82 12.65 -1.12
C LEU A 316 -21.25 12.19 -0.84
N ARG A 317 -21.85 11.36 -1.71
CA ARG A 317 -23.18 10.77 -1.49
C ARG A 317 -23.22 9.94 -0.21
N LYS A 318 -22.18 9.15 0.07
CA LYS A 318 -22.08 8.37 1.30
C LYS A 318 -22.06 9.27 2.54
N ARG A 319 -21.28 10.36 2.51
CA ARG A 319 -21.24 11.36 3.58
C ARG A 319 -22.62 12.01 3.79
N GLU A 320 -23.27 12.41 2.71
CA GLU A 320 -24.61 13.00 2.75
C GLU A 320 -25.64 12.04 3.34
N THR A 321 -25.62 10.78 2.95
CA THR A 321 -26.51 9.74 3.50
C THR A 321 -26.26 9.55 4.99
N GLN A 322 -25.00 9.44 5.42
CA GLN A 322 -24.65 9.31 6.84
C GLN A 322 -25.11 10.53 7.65
N ARG A 323 -24.94 11.73 7.10
CA ARG A 323 -25.43 12.98 7.69
C ARG A 323 -26.95 12.94 7.87
N LYS A 324 -27.68 12.57 6.82
CA LYS A 324 -29.14 12.48 6.84
C LYS A 324 -29.63 11.45 7.86
N GLU A 325 -29.03 10.25 7.86
CA GLU A 325 -29.35 9.20 8.84
C GLU A 325 -29.09 9.64 10.29
N PHE A 326 -28.03 10.43 10.51
CA PHE A 326 -27.75 11.01 11.81
C PHE A 326 -28.87 11.99 12.24
N PHE A 327 -29.24 12.95 11.38
CA PHE A 327 -30.30 13.90 11.69
C PHE A 327 -31.66 13.22 11.86
N ASP A 328 -31.97 12.21 11.07
CA ASP A 328 -33.17 11.39 11.23
C ASP A 328 -33.20 10.66 12.58
N ARG A 329 -32.03 10.23 13.06
CA ARG A 329 -31.86 9.56 14.35
C ARG A 329 -32.02 10.54 15.51
N VAL A 330 -31.37 11.69 15.42
CA VAL A 330 -31.47 12.78 16.41
C VAL A 330 -32.89 13.30 16.49
N GLY A 331 -33.55 13.51 15.35
CA GLY A 331 -34.94 13.95 15.30
C GLY A 331 -35.95 12.97 15.93
N ARG A 332 -35.59 11.69 16.03
CA ARG A 332 -36.43 10.66 16.71
C ARG A 332 -36.05 10.44 18.17
N ALA A 333 -34.88 10.93 18.59
CA ALA A 333 -34.44 10.76 19.96
C ALA A 333 -35.19 11.72 20.91
N THR A 334 -35.74 11.18 21.98
CA THR A 334 -36.41 11.98 23.04
C THR A 334 -35.38 12.59 24.00
N VAL A 335 -34.13 12.15 23.95
CA VAL A 335 -33.01 12.64 24.76
C VAL A 335 -32.15 13.55 23.90
N ARG A 336 -31.91 14.76 24.36
CA ARG A 336 -31.02 15.74 23.69
C ARG A 336 -29.60 15.20 23.72
N ASP A 337 -29.02 15.01 22.52
CA ASP A 337 -27.62 14.67 22.37
C ASP A 337 -26.77 15.94 22.30
N HIS A 338 -25.49 15.81 22.63
CA HIS A 338 -24.53 16.91 22.71
C HIS A 338 -24.23 17.54 21.36
N PHE A 339 -24.46 16.83 20.27
CA PHE A 339 -24.17 17.27 18.90
C PHE A 339 -25.42 17.26 18.02
N GLU A 340 -26.54 17.70 18.56
CA GLU A 340 -27.82 17.79 17.82
C GLU A 340 -27.73 18.54 16.50
N THR A 341 -26.80 19.51 16.40
CA THR A 341 -26.53 20.26 15.17
C THR A 341 -25.69 19.48 14.16
N GLY A 342 -25.10 18.35 14.57
CA GLY A 342 -24.13 17.61 13.75
C GLY A 342 -22.84 18.36 13.49
N CYS A 343 -22.53 19.38 14.28
CA CYS A 343 -21.33 20.18 14.19
C CYS A 343 -20.86 20.57 15.59
N GLY A 344 -19.66 20.19 15.96
CA GLY A 344 -19.16 20.49 17.31
C GLY A 344 -17.66 20.28 17.46
N ILE A 345 -17.13 20.71 18.61
CA ILE A 345 -15.74 20.51 19.01
C ILE A 345 -15.68 20.03 20.46
N CYS A 346 -14.83 19.04 20.69
CA CYS A 346 -14.45 18.63 22.04
C CYS A 346 -12.95 18.84 22.25
N VAL A 347 -12.58 19.33 23.41
CA VAL A 347 -11.20 19.57 23.80
C VAL A 347 -10.83 18.67 24.96
N SER A 348 -9.67 18.01 24.87
CA SER A 348 -9.14 17.18 25.96
C SER A 348 -7.69 17.57 26.29
N GLY A 349 -7.30 17.32 27.52
CA GLY A 349 -5.95 17.63 28.01
C GLY A 349 -5.72 19.08 28.43
N ALA A 350 -6.70 19.97 28.26
CA ALA A 350 -6.64 21.36 28.71
C ALA A 350 -8.04 21.92 29.01
N GLU A 351 -8.10 22.94 29.84
CA GLU A 351 -9.33 23.72 30.10
C GLU A 351 -9.52 24.78 29.04
N VAL A 352 -10.75 24.95 28.56
CA VAL A 352 -11.13 25.91 27.53
C VAL A 352 -11.71 27.18 28.15
N ALA A 353 -11.10 28.31 27.84
CA ALA A 353 -11.63 29.61 28.25
C ALA A 353 -12.72 30.10 27.31
N LYS A 354 -12.58 29.90 25.98
CA LYS A 354 -13.50 30.41 24.99
C LYS A 354 -13.38 29.65 23.65
N VAL A 355 -14.50 29.50 22.97
CA VAL A 355 -14.54 29.10 21.57
C VAL A 355 -15.32 30.14 20.77
N GLU A 356 -14.75 30.64 19.70
CA GLU A 356 -15.35 31.63 18.80
C GLU A 356 -15.37 31.08 17.38
N ALA A 357 -16.45 31.30 16.66
CA ALA A 357 -16.57 30.89 15.27
C ALA A 357 -16.74 32.12 14.36
N SER A 358 -16.21 32.06 13.14
CA SER A 358 -16.37 33.12 12.15
C SER A 358 -17.83 33.24 11.66
N PHE A 359 -18.53 32.11 11.61
CA PHE A 359 -19.93 32.03 11.21
C PHE A 359 -20.69 31.09 12.14
N GLY A 360 -21.94 31.45 12.45
CA GLY A 360 -22.79 30.63 13.31
C GLY A 360 -22.63 30.95 14.81
N GLU A 361 -23.40 30.28 15.62
CA GLU A 361 -23.45 30.45 17.07
C GLU A 361 -22.82 29.26 17.78
N VAL A 362 -21.82 29.53 18.61
CA VAL A 362 -21.17 28.54 19.46
C VAL A 362 -21.83 28.52 20.82
N SER A 363 -22.22 27.35 21.32
CA SER A 363 -22.74 27.16 22.65
C SER A 363 -22.07 25.97 23.35
N GLY A 364 -21.84 26.10 24.65
CA GLY A 364 -21.37 24.98 25.47
C GLY A 364 -22.42 23.86 25.59
N VAL A 365 -21.96 22.67 25.89
CA VAL A 365 -22.81 21.51 26.17
C VAL A 365 -23.01 21.38 27.69
N ASP A 366 -24.25 21.33 28.14
CA ASP A 366 -24.57 21.21 29.55
C ASP A 366 -23.95 19.98 30.21
N GLY A 367 -23.23 20.18 31.30
CA GLY A 367 -22.53 19.11 32.02
C GLY A 367 -21.22 18.62 31.35
N GLN A 368 -20.79 19.24 30.25
CA GLN A 368 -19.57 18.88 29.53
C GLN A 368 -18.69 20.15 29.28
N PRO A 369 -17.86 20.58 30.20
CA PRO A 369 -17.22 21.91 30.19
C PRO A 369 -16.31 22.19 28.98
N ASN A 370 -15.78 21.14 28.35
CA ASN A 370 -14.89 21.27 27.20
C ASN A 370 -15.53 20.83 25.87
N TRP A 371 -16.85 20.80 25.83
CA TRP A 371 -17.62 20.40 24.64
C TRP A 371 -18.47 21.57 24.16
N PHE A 372 -18.35 21.87 22.88
CA PHE A 372 -19.05 22.99 22.26
C PHE A 372 -19.74 22.54 21.00
N ARG A 373 -20.96 23.00 20.79
CA ARG A 373 -21.72 22.81 19.55
C ARG A 373 -21.70 24.10 18.74
N LEU A 374 -21.71 23.97 17.43
CA LEU A 374 -21.83 25.05 16.50
C LEU A 374 -23.17 24.93 15.75
N ARG A 375 -23.99 25.95 15.81
CA ARG A 375 -25.17 26.09 14.96
C ARG A 375 -24.82 27.01 13.81
N LEU A 376 -24.75 26.45 12.61
CA LEU A 376 -24.55 27.21 11.38
C LEU A 376 -25.91 27.73 10.92
N ASP A 377 -26.12 29.04 10.98
CA ASP A 377 -27.37 29.67 10.54
C ASP A 377 -27.47 29.64 9.02
N ASN A 378 -28.39 28.86 8.53
CA ASN A 378 -28.47 28.35 7.17
C ASN A 378 -29.27 29.30 6.24
N VAL A 379 -29.33 30.64 6.49
CA VAL A 379 -30.35 31.47 5.84
C VAL A 379 -29.88 32.12 4.53
N ALA A 380 -28.59 32.34 4.30
CA ALA A 380 -28.18 33.08 3.10
C ALA A 380 -27.16 32.40 2.19
N ASN A 381 -26.25 31.57 2.70
CA ASN A 381 -25.06 31.14 1.93
C ASN A 381 -24.76 29.67 1.87
N ARG A 382 -25.59 28.76 2.41
CA ARG A 382 -25.36 27.31 2.45
C ARG A 382 -23.96 26.92 2.97
N LEU A 383 -23.40 27.71 3.90
CA LEU A 383 -22.11 27.37 4.51
C LEU A 383 -22.31 26.17 5.41
N GLU A 384 -21.63 25.10 5.07
CA GLU A 384 -21.61 23.86 5.84
C GLU A 384 -20.42 23.82 6.81
N TRP A 385 -19.70 24.92 6.96
CA TRP A 385 -18.50 25.02 7.79
C TRP A 385 -18.26 26.43 8.33
N SER A 386 -17.47 26.53 9.39
CA SER A 386 -16.97 27.79 9.95
C SER A 386 -15.58 27.57 10.56
N ASP A 387 -14.71 28.55 10.39
CA ASP A 387 -13.46 28.57 11.16
C ASP A 387 -13.79 28.91 12.61
N ALA A 388 -13.07 28.27 13.53
CA ALA A 388 -13.20 28.50 14.95
C ALA A 388 -11.84 28.72 15.61
N LEU A 389 -11.82 29.60 16.60
CA LEU A 389 -10.68 29.81 17.47
C LEU A 389 -10.99 29.26 18.85
N VAL A 390 -10.16 28.33 19.32
CA VAL A 390 -10.24 27.74 20.67
C VAL A 390 -9.19 28.40 21.54
N THR A 391 -9.60 29.20 22.50
CA THR A 391 -8.72 29.82 23.49
C THR A 391 -8.73 28.97 24.76
N LEU A 392 -7.58 28.47 25.14
CA LEU A 392 -7.39 27.71 26.37
C LEU A 392 -7.26 28.64 27.58
N ALA A 393 -7.49 28.11 28.79
CA ALA A 393 -7.34 28.85 30.05
C ALA A 393 -5.91 29.40 30.27
N ASN A 394 -4.90 28.80 29.67
CA ASN A 394 -3.51 29.26 29.71
C ASN A 394 -3.20 30.36 28.65
N GLY A 395 -4.20 30.86 27.91
CA GLY A 395 -4.09 31.91 26.92
C GLY A 395 -3.63 31.44 25.53
N ARG A 396 -3.38 30.15 25.31
CA ARG A 396 -3.04 29.62 23.97
C ARG A 396 -4.29 29.58 23.10
N ILE A 397 -4.09 29.81 21.81
CA ILE A 397 -5.15 29.85 20.81
C ILE A 397 -4.85 28.80 19.72
N TYR A 398 -5.83 28.00 19.40
CA TYR A 398 -5.79 27.03 18.30
C TYR A 398 -6.90 27.31 17.30
N ALA A 399 -6.57 27.24 16.01
CA ALA A 399 -7.55 27.32 14.93
C ALA A 399 -8.08 25.93 14.61
N ALA A 400 -9.38 25.84 14.37
CA ALA A 400 -10.04 24.61 13.94
C ALA A 400 -11.12 24.95 12.91
N CYS A 401 -11.27 24.11 11.88
CA CYS A 401 -12.40 24.20 10.96
C CYS A 401 -13.53 23.29 11.45
N MET A 402 -14.64 23.88 11.84
CA MET A 402 -15.85 23.15 12.26
C MET A 402 -16.76 22.94 11.06
N MET A 403 -17.18 21.71 10.82
CA MET A 403 -17.97 21.37 9.63
C MET A 403 -19.20 20.57 10.01
N GLN A 404 -20.28 20.80 9.28
CA GLN A 404 -21.50 20.04 9.45
C GLN A 404 -21.28 18.55 9.12
N GLY A 405 -21.76 17.68 9.99
CA GLY A 405 -21.51 16.23 9.89
C GLY A 405 -20.24 15.76 10.55
N PHE A 406 -19.48 16.64 11.24
CA PHE A 406 -18.23 16.29 11.92
C PHE A 406 -18.20 16.81 13.37
N VAL A 407 -17.52 16.05 14.20
CA VAL A 407 -17.04 16.48 15.51
C VAL A 407 -15.53 16.65 15.45
N VAL A 408 -15.07 17.84 15.79
CA VAL A 408 -13.65 18.13 15.91
C VAL A 408 -13.18 17.70 17.29
N ALA A 409 -12.17 16.85 17.37
CA ALA A 409 -11.47 16.50 18.60
C ALA A 409 -10.11 17.21 18.64
N LEU A 410 -9.94 18.11 19.60
CA LEU A 410 -8.70 18.80 19.85
C LEU A 410 -8.06 18.19 21.12
N HIS A 411 -6.94 17.50 20.96
CA HIS A 411 -6.21 16.89 22.07
C HIS A 411 -4.95 17.69 22.35
N VAL A 412 -4.88 18.32 23.51
CA VAL A 412 -3.69 19.01 23.99
C VAL A 412 -2.85 17.99 24.78
N LEU A 413 -1.77 17.52 24.16
CA LEU A 413 -0.92 16.47 24.73
C LEU A 413 0.10 17.04 25.73
N ASP A 414 0.71 18.16 25.39
CA ASP A 414 1.63 18.91 26.23
C ASP A 414 1.70 20.39 25.80
N GLU A 415 2.66 21.13 26.34
CA GLU A 415 2.83 22.55 26.01
C GLU A 415 3.18 22.84 24.53
N ARG A 416 3.65 21.87 23.77
CA ARG A 416 4.11 22.04 22.38
C ARG A 416 3.38 21.16 21.39
N SER A 417 2.66 20.16 21.87
CA SER A 417 2.04 19.12 21.05
C SER A 417 0.53 19.17 21.18
N VAL A 418 -0.10 19.36 20.06
CA VAL A 418 -1.57 19.31 19.92
C VAL A 418 -1.94 18.41 18.75
N SER A 419 -3.00 17.65 18.89
CA SER A 419 -3.59 16.87 17.81
C SER A 419 -5.01 17.34 17.56
N LEU A 420 -5.35 17.58 16.30
CA LEU A 420 -6.69 17.97 15.88
C LEU A 420 -7.21 16.95 14.87
N PHE A 421 -8.39 16.44 15.13
CA PHE A 421 -8.99 15.39 14.30
C PHE A 421 -10.48 15.65 14.05
N HIS A 422 -10.91 15.55 12.79
CA HIS A 422 -12.31 15.66 12.38
C HIS A 422 -12.93 14.26 12.30
N ARG A 423 -13.77 13.93 13.23
CA ARG A 423 -14.48 12.65 13.29
C ARG A 423 -15.84 12.78 12.58
N PRO A 424 -16.09 12.05 11.49
CA PRO A 424 -17.38 12.05 10.84
C PRO A 424 -18.43 11.41 11.77
N ILE A 425 -19.58 12.04 11.86
CA ILE A 425 -20.69 11.49 12.65
C ILE A 425 -21.20 10.24 11.93
N GLY A 426 -21.25 9.12 12.66
CA GLY A 426 -21.70 7.82 12.14
C GLY A 426 -20.66 7.00 11.38
N ALA A 427 -19.41 7.45 11.25
CA ALA A 427 -18.33 6.66 10.65
C ALA A 427 -17.67 5.66 11.63
N SER A 428 -17.03 4.63 11.08
CA SER A 428 -16.25 3.70 11.89
C SER A 428 -14.99 4.39 12.48
N GLU A 429 -14.59 3.98 13.68
CA GLU A 429 -13.42 4.55 14.36
C GLU A 429 -12.08 4.21 13.69
N TYR A 430 -12.06 3.18 12.84
CA TYR A 430 -10.82 2.61 12.28
C TYR A 430 -9.98 3.61 11.47
N GLU A 431 -10.61 4.38 10.57
CA GLU A 431 -9.88 5.33 9.72
C GLU A 431 -9.26 6.48 10.53
N GLY A 432 -9.95 6.89 11.61
CA GLY A 432 -9.42 7.89 12.54
C GLY A 432 -8.20 7.39 13.29
N HIS A 433 -8.23 6.18 13.81
CA HIS A 433 -7.11 5.59 14.53
C HIS A 433 -5.90 5.37 13.64
N LEU A 434 -6.11 4.96 12.39
CA LEU A 434 -5.04 4.81 11.41
C LEU A 434 -4.35 6.15 11.13
N ALA A 435 -5.12 7.21 10.87
CA ALA A 435 -4.58 8.54 10.60
C ALA A 435 -3.76 9.08 11.79
N ILE A 436 -4.26 8.92 13.01
CA ILE A 436 -3.55 9.32 14.24
C ILE A 436 -2.25 8.51 14.40
N SER A 437 -2.29 7.20 14.13
CA SER A 437 -1.11 6.34 14.21
C SER A 437 -0.04 6.74 13.18
N ILE A 438 -0.44 7.05 11.96
CA ILE A 438 0.46 7.52 10.90
C ILE A 438 1.11 8.85 11.30
N LEU A 439 0.30 9.80 11.77
CA LEU A 439 0.77 11.11 12.20
C LEU A 439 1.74 11.01 13.38
N ALA A 440 1.42 10.17 14.38
CA ALA A 440 2.30 9.93 15.52
C ALA A 440 3.66 9.35 15.11
N LYS A 441 3.67 8.40 14.16
CA LYS A 441 4.92 7.86 13.61
C LYS A 441 5.72 8.91 12.84
N ALA A 442 5.05 9.77 12.09
CA ALA A 442 5.71 10.88 11.37
C ALA A 442 6.37 11.84 12.35
N HIS A 443 5.67 12.28 13.40
CA HIS A 443 6.20 13.16 14.42
C HIS A 443 7.35 12.54 15.22
N ALA A 444 7.31 11.23 15.42
CA ALA A 444 8.40 10.49 16.07
C ALA A 444 9.63 10.27 15.17
N GLY A 445 9.57 10.72 13.90
CA GLY A 445 10.65 10.50 12.93
C GLY A 445 10.83 9.05 12.50
N LEU A 446 9.79 8.22 12.68
CA LEU A 446 9.81 6.78 12.39
C LEU A 446 9.41 6.46 10.93
N LEU A 447 9.09 7.47 10.13
CA LEU A 447 8.73 7.30 8.72
C LEU A 447 9.88 7.78 7.83
N SER A 448 10.32 6.93 6.92
CA SER A 448 11.22 7.32 5.84
C SER A 448 10.47 8.19 4.82
N GLN A 449 11.21 8.92 3.99
CA GLN A 449 10.63 9.82 2.98
C GLN A 449 9.69 9.06 2.03
N ASP A 450 10.08 7.86 1.59
CA ASP A 450 9.28 7.04 0.68
C ASP A 450 7.96 6.59 1.31
N VAL A 451 7.99 6.24 2.60
CA VAL A 451 6.79 5.87 3.36
C VAL A 451 5.87 7.09 3.55
N ILE A 452 6.43 8.30 3.69
CA ILE A 452 5.65 9.55 3.75
C ILE A 452 4.92 9.78 2.41
N ILE A 453 5.59 9.58 1.27
CA ILE A 453 4.98 9.68 -0.07
C ILE A 453 3.77 8.74 -0.19
N ASP A 454 3.95 7.50 0.21
CA ASP A 454 2.91 6.48 0.17
C ASP A 454 1.70 6.85 1.03
N TYR A 455 1.94 7.28 2.27
CA TYR A 455 0.88 7.70 3.15
C TYR A 455 0.18 8.97 2.66
N ALA A 456 0.90 9.93 2.09
CA ALA A 456 0.31 11.11 1.47
C ALA A 456 -0.68 10.74 0.36
N ALA A 457 -0.27 9.87 -0.56
CA ALA A 457 -1.13 9.38 -1.62
C ALA A 457 -2.35 8.62 -1.09
N TYR A 458 -2.16 7.75 -0.10
CA TYR A 458 -3.25 7.01 0.53
C TYR A 458 -4.26 7.92 1.23
N LEU A 459 -3.79 8.81 2.09
CA LEU A 459 -4.65 9.73 2.86
C LEU A 459 -5.40 10.70 1.94
N ARG A 460 -4.77 11.12 0.84
CA ARG A 460 -5.39 11.93 -0.21
C ARG A 460 -6.68 11.32 -0.77
N HIS A 461 -6.75 9.99 -0.94
CA HIS A 461 -7.96 9.33 -1.43
C HIS A 461 -9.14 9.44 -0.46
N GLY A 462 -8.88 9.46 0.84
CA GLY A 462 -9.89 9.62 1.88
C GLY A 462 -10.35 11.05 2.15
N LYS A 463 -9.68 12.07 1.57
CA LYS A 463 -9.85 13.50 1.88
C LYS A 463 -11.28 14.05 1.73
N HIS A 464 -12.05 13.52 0.78
CA HIS A 464 -13.42 13.97 0.54
C HIS A 464 -14.41 13.44 1.57
N ARG A 465 -14.07 12.34 2.23
CA ARG A 465 -14.89 11.74 3.27
C ARG A 465 -14.49 12.21 4.67
N ILE A 466 -13.19 12.30 4.93
CA ILE A 466 -12.62 12.74 6.19
C ILE A 466 -11.58 13.81 5.91
N ILE A 467 -11.89 15.05 6.22
CA ILE A 467 -11.06 16.22 5.88
C ILE A 467 -9.69 16.13 6.52
N THR A 468 -9.59 15.64 7.76
CA THR A 468 -8.30 15.46 8.45
C THR A 468 -7.32 14.61 7.66
N LEU A 469 -7.80 13.61 6.90
CA LEU A 469 -6.91 12.83 6.03
C LEU A 469 -6.30 13.70 4.94
N GLY A 470 -7.07 14.66 4.40
CA GLY A 470 -6.57 15.65 3.45
C GLY A 470 -5.53 16.58 4.07
N CYS A 471 -5.76 17.06 5.29
CA CYS A 471 -4.82 17.92 6.01
C CYS A 471 -3.50 17.18 6.31
N ILE A 472 -3.55 15.93 6.77
CA ILE A 472 -2.34 15.11 7.01
C ILE A 472 -1.62 14.83 5.69
N ALA A 473 -2.36 14.52 4.62
CA ALA A 473 -1.76 14.34 3.29
C ALA A 473 -1.05 15.62 2.82
N ALA A 474 -1.65 16.79 3.06
CA ALA A 474 -1.05 18.08 2.71
C ALA A 474 0.26 18.32 3.48
N GLN A 475 0.28 18.04 4.79
CA GLN A 475 1.50 18.14 5.59
C GLN A 475 2.59 17.19 5.07
N PHE A 476 2.24 16.00 4.63
CA PHE A 476 3.18 15.03 4.08
C PHE A 476 3.71 15.49 2.72
N TYR A 477 2.86 16.00 1.83
CA TYR A 477 3.29 16.59 0.56
C TYR A 477 4.21 17.79 0.76
N ASP A 478 3.92 18.66 1.75
CA ASP A 478 4.81 19.76 2.11
C ASP A 478 6.18 19.25 2.60
N THR A 479 6.19 18.24 3.45
CA THR A 479 7.43 17.61 3.96
C THR A 479 8.34 17.12 2.83
N ILE A 480 7.76 16.58 1.75
CA ILE A 480 8.50 16.10 0.59
C ILE A 480 8.59 17.13 -0.55
N ARG A 481 8.05 18.35 -0.33
CA ARG A 481 8.03 19.47 -1.29
C ARG A 481 7.26 19.19 -2.58
N ASP A 482 6.25 18.36 -2.53
CA ASP A 482 5.35 18.07 -3.67
C ASP A 482 4.19 19.08 -3.73
N VAL A 483 4.53 20.29 -4.17
CA VAL A 483 3.57 21.40 -4.31
C VAL A 483 2.50 21.12 -5.37
N ASP A 484 2.82 20.34 -6.40
CA ASP A 484 1.87 20.02 -7.47
C ASP A 484 0.72 19.13 -6.96
N SER A 485 1.02 18.17 -6.09
CA SER A 485 0.00 17.37 -5.42
C SER A 485 -0.88 18.22 -4.49
N LEU A 486 -0.34 19.19 -3.78
CA LEU A 486 -1.09 20.15 -2.95
C LEU A 486 -2.07 20.98 -3.79
N ARG A 487 -1.59 21.60 -4.86
CA ARG A 487 -2.41 22.39 -5.79
C ARG A 487 -3.51 21.56 -6.44
N SER A 488 -3.17 20.34 -6.84
CA SER A 488 -4.15 19.40 -7.37
C SER A 488 -5.23 19.06 -6.35
N MET A 489 -4.86 18.87 -5.06
CA MET A 489 -5.85 18.64 -4.01
C MET A 489 -6.79 19.85 -3.83
N ALA A 490 -6.26 21.06 -3.79
CA ALA A 490 -7.05 22.29 -3.70
C ALA A 490 -8.04 22.40 -4.87
N SER A 491 -7.58 22.16 -6.10
CA SER A 491 -8.42 22.16 -7.29
C SER A 491 -9.57 21.15 -7.22
N PHE A 492 -9.29 19.93 -6.72
CA PHE A 492 -10.33 18.91 -6.55
C PHE A 492 -11.39 19.28 -5.51
N TYR A 493 -11.01 19.90 -4.40
CA TYR A 493 -11.97 20.40 -3.42
C TYR A 493 -12.88 21.46 -4.05
N ALA A 494 -12.29 22.44 -4.74
CA ALA A 494 -13.03 23.53 -5.39
C ALA A 494 -13.97 23.01 -6.49
N GLN A 495 -13.51 22.09 -7.36
CA GLN A 495 -14.32 21.51 -8.44
C GLN A 495 -15.54 20.74 -7.92
N HIS A 496 -15.48 20.19 -6.71
CA HIS A 496 -16.57 19.45 -6.08
C HIS A 496 -17.37 20.31 -5.10
N GLY A 497 -17.21 21.64 -5.17
CA GLY A 497 -17.95 22.60 -4.32
C GLY A 497 -17.67 22.41 -2.82
N GLN A 498 -16.53 21.83 -2.47
CA GLN A 498 -16.12 21.64 -1.08
C GLN A 498 -15.19 22.77 -0.64
N PRO A 499 -15.23 23.17 0.63
CA PRO A 499 -14.25 24.11 1.17
C PRO A 499 -12.85 23.50 1.13
N VAL A 500 -11.87 24.30 0.71
CA VAL A 500 -10.47 23.91 0.73
C VAL A 500 -9.95 24.09 2.14
N PRO A 501 -9.46 23.02 2.81
CA PRO A 501 -8.88 23.16 4.14
C PRO A 501 -7.71 24.14 4.17
N LEU A 502 -7.59 24.90 5.25
CA LEU A 502 -6.57 25.94 5.41
C LEU A 502 -5.15 25.39 5.25
N ASP A 503 -4.88 24.19 5.79
CA ASP A 503 -3.60 23.50 5.65
C ASP A 503 -3.19 23.33 4.18
N ILE A 504 -4.14 22.96 3.31
CA ILE A 504 -3.87 22.79 1.88
C ILE A 504 -3.57 24.13 1.22
N VAL A 505 -4.22 25.21 1.67
CA VAL A 505 -3.98 26.56 1.16
C VAL A 505 -2.63 27.10 1.62
N LEU A 506 -2.24 26.81 2.86
CA LEU A 506 -0.98 27.33 3.43
C LEU A 506 0.25 26.64 2.87
N TYR A 507 0.14 25.36 2.53
CA TYR A 507 1.27 24.56 2.02
C TYR A 507 1.38 24.59 0.48
N GLY A 508 0.32 24.92 -0.27
CA GLY A 508 0.24 24.96 -1.76
C GLY A 508 0.42 26.34 -2.37
#